data_1cdcd7238bf1097cb0791105099d94f2
#
_entry.id   1cdcd7238bf1097cb0791105099d94f2
#
_cell.length_a   1.000
_cell.length_b   1.000
_cell.length_c   1.000
_cell.angle_alpha   90.00
_cell.angle_beta   90.00
_cell.angle_gamma   90.00
#
_symmetry.space_group_name_H-M   'P 1'
#
loop_
_entity.id
_entity.type
_entity.pdbx_description
1 polymer ?
#
loop_
_entity_poly.entity_id
_entity_poly.type
_entity_poly.pdbx_seq_one_letter_code
_entity_poly.pdbx_strand_id
1 'polypeptide(L)'
;MFSPIKSVLLLLFSLSLCSVQGQEKRPVNSSDGPYVTYKGDSILVQQIEAGNQKKEHYLQKNKKAIKLRISFSDAPEKNFEVKLKQNISNEPSVTVQPKKMLVLSDIEGEFDALRELLLANKVINKKYEWIYGDGHLVICGDLFDRGTEVPATMWLLYKLEEEAKLKGGYVHIILGNHDIMNLAGNFKYVDQKYFLNAEKLNLSYADLYSEKTELGRWLRSKNLIEKIGDNLCMHGGISPDVNSLGLTIEKLNEIARPYIGWKNLKNTVTDATILKIFNSTDGIFWYRGYFKEPVVDEKVVDQTLSLFQVKRIIVGHTIVKTNIGFYYNKKVLGVDVNQHKGDHQAALYENNKWYKVGITGDKILL
;
A
#
# COMPACT_ATOMS: atom_id res chain seq x y z
N MET A 1 72.99 -17.31 44.67
CA MET A 1 71.67 -17.93 44.81
C MET A 1 70.62 -16.85 44.59
N PHE A 2 70.06 -16.73 43.39
CA PHE A 2 69.01 -15.77 43.04
C PHE A 2 67.75 -16.53 42.66
N SER A 3 66.68 -16.28 43.38
CA SER A 3 65.36 -16.83 43.10
C SER A 3 64.62 -15.98 42.07
N PRO A 4 63.90 -16.53 41.08
CA PRO A 4 63.15 -15.75 40.12
C PRO A 4 61.75 -15.39 40.61
N ILE A 5 61.40 -14.12 40.51
CA ILE A 5 60.10 -13.57 40.78
C ILE A 5 59.17 -13.94 39.60
N LYS A 6 58.08 -14.65 39.89
CA LYS A 6 57.01 -14.95 38.95
C LYS A 6 56.08 -13.74 38.85
N SER A 7 56.09 -13.06 37.70
CA SER A 7 55.10 -12.04 37.37
C SER A 7 53.79 -12.71 36.95
N VAL A 8 52.73 -12.48 37.69
CA VAL A 8 51.36 -12.89 37.34
C VAL A 8 50.76 -11.76 36.53
N LEU A 9 50.51 -12.01 35.24
CA LEU A 9 49.82 -11.11 34.36
C LEU A 9 48.28 -11.30 34.55
N LEU A 10 47.62 -10.31 35.18
CA LEU A 10 46.17 -10.28 35.31
C LEU A 10 45.58 -9.73 33.97
N LEU A 11 44.94 -10.62 33.18
CA LEU A 11 44.13 -10.20 32.05
C LEU A 11 42.76 -9.76 32.58
N LEU A 12 42.52 -8.46 32.55
CA LEU A 12 41.20 -7.85 32.73
C LEU A 12 40.37 -8.05 31.45
N PHE A 13 39.45 -8.99 31.48
CA PHE A 13 38.40 -9.12 30.47
C PHE A 13 37.35 -8.03 30.73
N SER A 14 37.35 -6.97 29.94
CA SER A 14 36.23 -6.02 29.90
C SER A 14 35.07 -6.64 29.16
N LEU A 15 34.06 -7.12 29.86
CA LEU A 15 32.74 -7.46 29.30
C LEU A 15 32.08 -6.15 28.85
N SER A 16 32.13 -5.87 27.58
CA SER A 16 31.21 -4.89 26.94
C SER A 16 29.83 -5.47 26.96
N LEU A 17 28.99 -5.01 27.87
CA LEU A 17 27.55 -5.22 27.84
C LEU A 17 27.02 -4.42 26.65
N CYS A 18 26.85 -5.07 25.48
CA CYS A 18 25.98 -4.57 24.44
C CYS A 18 24.56 -4.56 25.00
N SER A 19 24.08 -3.41 25.42
CA SER A 19 22.66 -3.18 25.67
C SER A 19 21.94 -3.34 24.33
N VAL A 20 21.31 -4.48 24.12
CA VAL A 20 20.26 -4.63 23.13
C VAL A 20 19.14 -3.70 23.58
N GLN A 21 19.10 -2.49 23.04
CA GLN A 21 17.90 -1.66 23.12
C GLN A 21 16.79 -2.43 22.43
N GLY A 22 15.97 -3.12 23.23
CA GLY A 22 14.70 -3.66 22.76
C GLY A 22 13.93 -2.48 22.19
N GLN A 23 13.58 -2.54 20.90
CA GLN A 23 12.59 -1.64 20.34
C GLN A 23 11.36 -1.72 21.26
N GLU A 24 11.04 -0.63 21.95
CA GLU A 24 9.77 -0.51 22.66
C GLU A 24 8.68 -0.80 21.63
N LYS A 25 7.95 -1.89 21.84
CA LYS A 25 6.78 -2.19 21.02
C LYS A 25 5.84 -1.00 21.18
N ARG A 26 5.59 -0.28 20.09
CA ARG A 26 4.57 0.79 20.07
C ARG A 26 3.28 0.20 20.64
N PRO A 27 2.55 0.92 21.52
CA PRO A 27 1.27 0.44 22.01
C PRO A 27 0.36 0.17 20.81
N VAL A 28 -0.17 -1.04 20.75
CA VAL A 28 -1.10 -1.42 19.66
C VAL A 28 -2.40 -0.70 19.92
N ASN A 29 -2.84 0.12 18.93
CA ASN A 29 -4.13 0.78 18.99
C ASN A 29 -5.23 -0.25 19.32
N SER A 30 -5.93 -0.05 20.43
CA SER A 30 -7.03 -0.91 20.88
C SER A 30 -8.34 -0.69 20.10
N SER A 31 -8.37 0.28 19.17
CA SER A 31 -9.45 0.50 18.21
C SER A 31 -9.15 -0.16 16.88
N ASP A 32 -10.20 -0.57 16.14
CA ASP A 32 -10.08 -1.23 14.84
C ASP A 32 -11.36 -1.10 14.02
N GLY A 33 -11.23 -1.02 12.69
CA GLY A 33 -12.32 -0.76 11.78
C GLY A 33 -12.51 0.73 11.49
N PRO A 34 -13.74 1.21 11.19
CA PRO A 34 -14.99 0.46 11.12
C PRO A 34 -15.07 -0.49 9.90
N TYR A 35 -15.84 -1.57 10.05
CA TYR A 35 -16.17 -2.52 9.00
C TYR A 35 -17.63 -2.34 8.60
N VAL A 36 -17.87 -2.02 7.33
CA VAL A 36 -19.21 -1.71 6.79
C VAL A 36 -19.66 -2.85 5.91
N THR A 37 -20.72 -3.53 6.31
CA THR A 37 -21.27 -4.72 5.62
C THR A 37 -22.67 -4.45 5.10
N TYR A 38 -22.94 -4.89 3.88
CA TYR A 38 -24.27 -4.80 3.23
C TYR A 38 -25.02 -6.12 3.33
N LYS A 39 -26.26 -6.07 3.78
CA LYS A 39 -27.16 -7.23 3.88
C LYS A 39 -28.59 -6.82 3.48
N GLY A 40 -28.99 -7.13 2.24
CA GLY A 40 -30.24 -6.65 1.68
C GLY A 40 -30.29 -5.12 1.74
N ASP A 41 -31.37 -4.56 2.27
CA ASP A 41 -31.57 -3.11 2.42
C ASP A 41 -30.88 -2.49 3.65
N SER A 42 -30.08 -3.29 4.35
CA SER A 42 -29.41 -2.86 5.58
C SER A 42 -27.92 -2.66 5.39
N ILE A 43 -27.38 -1.67 6.10
CA ILE A 43 -25.95 -1.45 6.26
C ILE A 43 -25.63 -1.65 7.75
N LEU A 44 -24.70 -2.54 8.01
CA LEU A 44 -24.16 -2.82 9.32
C LEU A 44 -22.76 -2.21 9.43
N VAL A 45 -22.54 -1.35 10.40
CA VAL A 45 -21.24 -0.79 10.77
C VAL A 45 -20.79 -1.43 12.07
N GLN A 46 -19.66 -2.10 12.08
CA GLN A 46 -19.07 -2.73 13.27
C GLN A 46 -17.63 -2.25 13.44
N GLN A 47 -17.23 -2.00 14.68
CA GLN A 47 -15.86 -1.62 15.00
C GLN A 47 -15.48 -2.04 16.42
N ILE A 48 -14.21 -2.08 16.69
CA ILE A 48 -13.67 -2.11 18.06
C ILE A 48 -13.27 -0.68 18.42
N GLU A 49 -13.78 -0.15 19.52
CA GLU A 49 -13.42 1.16 20.04
C GLU A 49 -12.95 0.99 21.48
N ALA A 50 -11.70 1.35 21.76
CA ALA A 50 -11.04 1.14 23.06
C ALA A 50 -11.24 -0.30 23.60
N GLY A 51 -11.05 -1.31 22.73
CA GLY A 51 -11.19 -2.73 23.06
C GLY A 51 -12.62 -3.28 23.09
N ASN A 52 -13.64 -2.44 23.00
CA ASN A 52 -15.06 -2.81 23.06
C ASN A 52 -15.71 -2.84 21.68
N GLN A 53 -16.62 -3.80 21.47
CA GLN A 53 -17.44 -3.85 20.26
C GLN A 53 -18.44 -2.71 20.23
N LYS A 54 -18.48 -2.01 19.09
CA LYS A 54 -19.53 -1.05 18.74
C LYS A 54 -20.22 -1.49 17.47
N LYS A 55 -21.55 -1.37 17.43
CA LYS A 55 -22.37 -1.84 16.31
C LYS A 55 -23.51 -0.85 16.03
N GLU A 56 -23.65 -0.46 14.77
CA GLU A 56 -24.71 0.46 14.32
C GLU A 56 -25.38 -0.11 13.09
N HIS A 57 -26.69 0.12 12.96
CA HIS A 57 -27.52 -0.35 11.86
C HIS A 57 -28.13 0.84 11.13
N TYR A 58 -28.06 0.79 9.80
CA TYR A 58 -28.66 1.81 8.94
C TYR A 58 -29.45 1.16 7.82
N LEU A 59 -30.43 1.89 7.27
CA LEU A 59 -31.05 1.51 6.01
C LEU A 59 -30.20 2.00 4.83
N GLN A 60 -30.12 1.23 3.76
CA GLN A 60 -29.29 1.55 2.59
C GLN A 60 -29.69 2.89 1.93
N LYS A 61 -30.99 3.26 1.98
CA LYS A 61 -31.49 4.56 1.51
C LYS A 61 -30.85 5.75 2.23
N ASN A 62 -30.32 5.54 3.45
CA ASN A 62 -29.68 6.57 4.27
C ASN A 62 -28.15 6.59 4.10
N LYS A 63 -27.58 5.82 3.18
CA LYS A 63 -26.11 5.68 2.98
C LYS A 63 -25.38 7.03 2.94
N LYS A 64 -25.94 8.02 2.26
CA LYS A 64 -25.38 9.38 2.14
C LYS A 64 -25.16 10.09 3.49
N ALA A 65 -25.98 9.78 4.48
CA ALA A 65 -25.92 10.42 5.80
C ALA A 65 -24.93 9.72 6.74
N ILE A 66 -24.43 8.54 6.39
CA ILE A 66 -23.54 7.77 7.26
C ILE A 66 -22.16 8.42 7.26
N LYS A 67 -21.73 8.80 8.47
CA LYS A 67 -20.37 9.24 8.77
C LYS A 67 -19.72 8.20 9.65
N LEU A 68 -18.62 7.66 9.18
CA LEU A 68 -17.80 6.72 9.94
C LEU A 68 -16.75 7.50 10.72
N ARG A 69 -16.59 7.16 11.99
CA ARG A 69 -15.50 7.68 12.82
C ARG A 69 -14.38 6.64 12.87
N ILE A 70 -13.22 7.01 12.40
CA ILE A 70 -11.99 6.23 12.54
C ILE A 70 -11.32 6.68 13.83
N SER A 71 -11.16 5.76 14.77
CA SER A 71 -10.75 6.05 16.14
C SER A 71 -9.39 5.46 16.47
N PHE A 72 -8.57 6.25 17.14
CA PHE A 72 -7.32 5.86 17.75
C PHE A 72 -7.48 6.12 19.27
N SER A 73 -7.64 5.06 20.06
CA SER A 73 -7.95 5.17 21.48
C SER A 73 -6.80 5.72 22.32
N ASP A 74 -5.57 5.48 21.88
CA ASP A 74 -4.33 5.93 22.49
C ASP A 74 -3.77 7.22 21.89
N ALA A 75 -4.36 7.69 20.77
CA ALA A 75 -3.98 8.92 20.08
C ALA A 75 -5.22 9.64 19.48
N PRO A 76 -6.16 10.14 20.32
CA PRO A 76 -7.44 10.71 19.86
C PRO A 76 -7.30 11.89 18.89
N GLU A 77 -6.17 12.58 18.89
CA GLU A 77 -5.87 13.67 17.96
C GLU A 77 -5.69 13.18 16.51
N LYS A 78 -5.53 11.88 16.31
CA LYS A 78 -5.48 11.24 14.99
C LYS A 78 -6.86 10.84 14.46
N ASN A 79 -7.90 10.94 15.26
CA ASN A 79 -9.24 10.56 14.83
C ASN A 79 -9.72 11.41 13.65
N PHE A 80 -10.45 10.78 12.74
CA PHE A 80 -11.05 11.47 11.60
C PHE A 80 -12.38 10.85 11.19
N GLU A 81 -13.12 11.55 10.35
CA GLU A 81 -14.40 11.10 9.83
C GLU A 81 -14.33 10.83 8.34
N VAL A 82 -15.07 9.81 7.90
CA VAL A 82 -15.22 9.42 6.50
C VAL A 82 -16.72 9.33 6.16
N LYS A 83 -17.11 9.88 5.02
CA LYS A 83 -18.43 9.66 4.43
C LYS A 83 -18.39 8.48 3.47
N LEU A 84 -19.43 7.64 3.48
CA LEU A 84 -19.52 6.57 2.51
C LEU A 84 -19.78 7.13 1.09
N LYS A 85 -19.03 6.62 0.10
CA LYS A 85 -19.25 6.90 -1.32
C LYS A 85 -20.64 6.42 -1.72
N GLN A 86 -21.34 7.20 -2.54
CA GLN A 86 -22.65 6.78 -3.03
C GLN A 86 -22.52 5.53 -3.88
N ASN A 87 -21.57 5.53 -4.80
CA ASN A 87 -21.26 4.43 -5.69
C ASN A 87 -19.75 4.13 -5.67
N ILE A 88 -19.41 2.88 -5.84
CA ILE A 88 -18.05 2.43 -6.12
C ILE A 88 -18.06 1.93 -7.56
N SER A 89 -17.18 2.49 -8.38
CA SER A 89 -16.97 2.10 -9.79
C SER A 89 -15.50 1.79 -10.02
N ASN A 90 -15.23 1.03 -11.07
CA ASN A 90 -13.85 0.81 -11.49
C ASN A 90 -13.20 2.13 -11.86
N GLU A 91 -11.96 2.32 -11.43
CA GLU A 91 -11.20 3.52 -11.71
C GLU A 91 -10.60 3.46 -13.14
N PRO A 92 -10.44 4.61 -13.83
CA PRO A 92 -9.74 4.66 -15.11
C PRO A 92 -8.28 4.20 -14.93
N SER A 93 -7.78 3.44 -15.88
CA SER A 93 -6.40 2.94 -15.85
C SER A 93 -5.42 3.78 -16.68
N VAL A 94 -5.93 4.79 -17.40
CA VAL A 94 -5.12 5.74 -18.17
C VAL A 94 -5.58 7.16 -17.85
N THR A 95 -4.64 7.99 -17.40
CA THR A 95 -4.87 9.38 -17.05
C THR A 95 -3.78 10.28 -17.64
N VAL A 96 -4.08 11.58 -17.75
CA VAL A 96 -3.12 12.57 -18.23
C VAL A 96 -1.99 12.81 -17.24
N GLN A 97 -0.86 13.37 -17.71
CA GLN A 97 0.25 13.74 -16.86
C GLN A 97 -0.16 14.91 -15.94
N PRO A 98 -0.14 14.72 -14.60
CA PRO A 98 -0.38 15.84 -13.69
C PRO A 98 0.84 16.76 -13.62
N LYS A 99 0.62 18.02 -13.22
CA LYS A 99 1.71 18.97 -12.96
C LYS A 99 2.55 18.58 -11.73
N LYS A 100 1.91 17.88 -10.79
CA LYS A 100 2.49 17.47 -9.52
C LYS A 100 1.95 16.10 -9.11
N MET A 101 2.84 15.22 -8.65
CA MET A 101 2.47 13.87 -8.26
C MET A 101 3.36 13.38 -7.11
N LEU A 102 2.76 12.86 -6.05
CA LEU A 102 3.47 12.17 -4.98
C LEU A 102 3.23 10.67 -5.13
N VAL A 103 4.31 9.88 -5.18
CA VAL A 103 4.26 8.43 -5.39
C VAL A 103 4.94 7.72 -4.23
N LEU A 104 4.27 6.73 -3.65
CA LEU A 104 4.80 5.86 -2.60
C LEU A 104 4.20 4.46 -2.73
N SER A 105 4.71 3.51 -1.95
CA SER A 105 4.32 2.10 -2.01
C SER A 105 4.49 1.43 -0.65
N ASP A 106 3.95 0.20 -0.52
CA ASP A 106 4.22 -0.71 0.59
C ASP A 106 3.98 -0.08 1.97
N ILE A 107 2.81 0.55 2.13
CA ILE A 107 2.41 1.19 3.39
C ILE A 107 2.10 0.15 4.48
N GLU A 108 1.54 -0.99 4.10
CA GLU A 108 1.37 -2.16 4.96
C GLU A 108 0.81 -1.84 6.35
N GLY A 109 -0.25 -1.02 6.39
CA GLY A 109 -0.92 -0.66 7.64
C GLY A 109 -0.16 0.30 8.56
N GLU A 110 0.94 0.90 8.10
CA GLU A 110 1.70 1.92 8.82
C GLU A 110 1.05 3.30 8.64
N PHE A 111 -0.05 3.54 9.35
CA PHE A 111 -0.85 4.76 9.24
C PHE A 111 -0.05 6.03 9.51
N ASP A 112 0.80 6.01 10.54
CA ASP A 112 1.63 7.18 10.89
C ASP A 112 2.61 7.52 9.78
N ALA A 113 3.24 6.53 9.16
CA ALA A 113 4.14 6.75 8.02
C ALA A 113 3.42 7.45 6.86
N LEU A 114 2.25 6.92 6.46
CA LEU A 114 1.43 7.56 5.43
C LEU A 114 1.03 8.97 5.83
N ARG A 115 0.47 9.14 7.02
CA ARG A 115 -0.01 10.43 7.54
C ARG A 115 1.09 11.49 7.53
N GLU A 116 2.26 11.17 8.05
CA GLU A 116 3.38 12.10 8.15
C GLU A 116 3.94 12.49 6.79
N LEU A 117 4.09 11.52 5.86
CA LEU A 117 4.45 11.81 4.49
C LEU A 117 3.45 12.75 3.80
N LEU A 118 2.14 12.49 3.96
CA LEU A 118 1.12 13.33 3.34
C LEU A 118 1.07 14.75 3.94
N LEU A 119 1.25 14.89 5.25
CA LEU A 119 1.32 16.19 5.95
C LEU A 119 2.55 16.99 5.52
N ALA A 120 3.74 16.39 5.58
CA ALA A 120 5.00 17.04 5.27
C ALA A 120 5.06 17.54 3.81
N ASN A 121 4.46 16.77 2.90
CA ASN A 121 4.42 17.09 1.48
C ASN A 121 3.16 17.86 1.05
N LYS A 122 2.39 18.37 2.03
CA LYS A 122 1.22 19.23 1.82
C LYS A 122 0.14 18.60 0.91
N VAL A 123 -0.01 17.29 1.00
CA VAL A 123 -1.11 16.57 0.34
C VAL A 123 -2.40 16.74 1.15
N ILE A 124 -2.28 16.66 2.47
CA ILE A 124 -3.37 16.88 3.43
C ILE A 124 -3.00 17.94 4.45
N ASN A 125 -4.00 18.50 5.12
CA ASN A 125 -3.84 19.29 6.34
C ASN A 125 -4.03 18.42 7.61
N LYS A 126 -3.87 19.03 8.79
CA LYS A 126 -4.05 18.35 10.11
C LYS A 126 -5.46 17.81 10.36
N LYS A 127 -6.46 18.22 9.56
CA LYS A 127 -7.84 17.71 9.60
C LYS A 127 -8.07 16.60 8.58
N TYR A 128 -7.00 16.10 7.93
CA TYR A 128 -7.06 15.11 6.85
C TYR A 128 -7.89 15.57 5.64
N GLU A 129 -7.94 16.86 5.37
CA GLU A 129 -8.58 17.44 4.18
C GLU A 129 -7.54 17.52 3.05
N TRP A 130 -7.97 17.22 1.82
CA TRP A 130 -7.12 17.35 0.64
C TRP A 130 -6.78 18.80 0.34
N ILE A 131 -5.50 19.13 0.34
CA ILE A 131 -4.99 20.47 0.02
C ILE A 131 -3.99 20.47 -1.15
N TYR A 132 -3.89 19.33 -1.87
CA TYR A 132 -2.93 19.16 -2.95
C TYR A 132 -3.42 19.74 -4.29
N GLY A 133 -4.63 20.32 -4.35
CA GLY A 133 -5.23 20.92 -5.54
C GLY A 133 -5.46 19.89 -6.64
N ASP A 134 -4.99 20.18 -7.86
CA ASP A 134 -5.02 19.31 -9.05
C ASP A 134 -3.86 18.29 -9.09
N GLY A 135 -3.09 18.16 -8.01
CA GLY A 135 -2.03 17.17 -7.90
C GLY A 135 -2.55 15.74 -7.76
N HIS A 136 -1.71 14.76 -8.03
CA HIS A 136 -2.05 13.33 -7.91
C HIS A 136 -1.26 12.68 -6.77
N LEU A 137 -1.91 11.78 -6.04
CA LEU A 137 -1.30 10.85 -5.09
C LEU A 137 -1.35 9.45 -5.69
N VAL A 138 -0.23 8.73 -5.71
CA VAL A 138 -0.13 7.38 -6.26
C VAL A 138 0.39 6.42 -5.20
N ILE A 139 -0.37 5.35 -4.94
CA ILE A 139 0.02 4.26 -4.06
C ILE A 139 0.26 3.02 -4.93
N CYS A 140 1.51 2.59 -5.03
CA CYS A 140 1.90 1.46 -5.86
C CYS A 140 1.78 0.11 -5.11
N GLY A 141 0.64 -0.12 -4.45
CA GLY A 141 0.29 -1.40 -3.84
C GLY A 141 0.69 -1.56 -2.38
N ASP A 142 0.27 -2.69 -1.84
CA ASP A 142 0.50 -3.20 -0.49
C ASP A 142 0.00 -2.27 0.61
N LEU A 143 -1.34 -2.28 0.77
CA LEU A 143 -2.03 -1.62 1.89
C LEU A 143 -2.15 -2.54 3.10
N PHE A 144 -2.23 -3.86 2.87
CA PHE A 144 -2.41 -4.90 3.87
C PHE A 144 -1.11 -5.35 4.52
N ASP A 145 -1.29 -6.06 5.64
CA ASP A 145 -0.29 -6.82 6.38
C ASP A 145 0.63 -5.98 7.28
N ARG A 146 1.44 -6.64 8.06
CA ARG A 146 2.51 -6.16 8.96
C ARG A 146 2.07 -5.14 10.01
N GLY A 147 1.62 -3.97 9.58
CA GLY A 147 1.19 -2.88 10.48
C GLY A 147 -0.14 -3.15 11.16
N THR A 148 -0.48 -2.32 12.13
CA THR A 148 -1.65 -2.49 13.00
C THR A 148 -2.80 -1.54 12.71
N GLU A 149 -2.67 -0.63 11.71
CA GLU A 149 -3.69 0.35 11.34
C GLU A 149 -4.14 0.23 9.87
N VAL A 150 -4.23 -1.00 9.33
CA VAL A 150 -4.67 -1.28 7.94
C VAL A 150 -6.04 -0.63 7.62
N PRO A 151 -7.10 -0.79 8.43
CA PRO A 151 -8.38 -0.14 8.15
C PRO A 151 -8.30 1.39 8.15
N ALA A 152 -7.56 1.98 9.09
CA ALA A 152 -7.42 3.43 9.16
C ALA A 152 -6.69 4.00 7.93
N THR A 153 -5.64 3.30 7.48
CA THR A 153 -4.90 3.62 6.24
C THR A 153 -5.83 3.60 5.03
N MET A 154 -6.62 2.53 4.87
CA MET A 154 -7.58 2.40 3.78
C MET A 154 -8.67 3.47 3.83
N TRP A 155 -9.23 3.74 5.01
CA TRP A 155 -10.26 4.77 5.16
C TRP A 155 -9.75 6.18 4.87
N LEU A 156 -8.50 6.47 5.19
CA LEU A 156 -7.90 7.76 4.81
C LEU A 156 -7.80 7.87 3.28
N LEU A 157 -7.26 6.87 2.60
CA LEU A 157 -7.16 6.88 1.15
C LEU A 157 -8.54 6.91 0.47
N TYR A 158 -9.50 6.15 0.97
CA TYR A 158 -10.90 6.16 0.52
C TYR A 158 -11.53 7.56 0.59
N LYS A 159 -11.30 8.28 1.69
CA LYS A 159 -11.75 9.67 1.88
C LYS A 159 -11.09 10.60 0.87
N LEU A 160 -9.77 10.50 0.75
CA LEU A 160 -8.97 11.39 -0.10
C LEU A 160 -9.30 11.26 -1.59
N GLU A 161 -9.71 10.08 -2.07
CA GLU A 161 -10.15 9.90 -3.47
C GLU A 161 -11.30 10.85 -3.85
N GLU A 162 -12.31 10.98 -3.01
CA GLU A 162 -13.46 11.85 -3.29
C GLU A 162 -13.05 13.34 -3.18
N GLU A 163 -12.27 13.67 -2.16
CA GLU A 163 -11.84 15.04 -1.94
C GLU A 163 -10.88 15.54 -3.04
N ALA A 164 -9.99 14.66 -3.52
CA ALA A 164 -9.11 14.97 -4.63
C ALA A 164 -9.90 15.28 -5.92
N LYS A 165 -10.86 14.40 -6.27
CA LYS A 165 -11.72 14.58 -7.45
C LYS A 165 -12.48 15.93 -7.42
N LEU A 166 -12.97 16.36 -6.24
CA LEU A 166 -13.64 17.64 -6.06
C LEU A 166 -12.72 18.85 -6.29
N LYS A 167 -11.40 18.65 -6.21
CA LYS A 167 -10.38 19.71 -6.42
C LYS A 167 -9.64 19.58 -7.76
N GLY A 168 -10.08 18.67 -8.64
CA GLY A 168 -9.42 18.40 -9.92
C GLY A 168 -8.17 17.54 -9.82
N GLY A 169 -7.85 17.01 -8.62
CA GLY A 169 -6.77 16.08 -8.36
C GLY A 169 -7.24 14.61 -8.41
N TYR A 170 -6.32 13.69 -8.11
CA TYR A 170 -6.62 12.27 -8.17
C TYR A 170 -5.82 11.46 -7.14
N VAL A 171 -6.42 10.40 -6.60
CA VAL A 171 -5.71 9.38 -5.81
C VAL A 171 -5.75 8.07 -6.57
N HIS A 172 -4.61 7.62 -7.04
CA HIS A 172 -4.42 6.34 -7.69
C HIS A 172 -4.04 5.30 -6.65
N ILE A 173 -4.80 4.20 -6.61
CA ILE A 173 -4.51 3.07 -5.74
C ILE A 173 -4.39 1.83 -6.61
N ILE A 174 -3.20 1.31 -6.69
CA ILE A 174 -2.84 0.13 -7.44
C ILE A 174 -2.76 -1.03 -6.45
N LEU A 175 -3.26 -2.21 -6.82
CA LEU A 175 -3.20 -3.37 -5.93
C LEU A 175 -1.81 -4.00 -5.92
N GLY A 176 -1.35 -4.36 -4.72
CA GLY A 176 -0.13 -5.12 -4.52
C GLY A 176 -0.38 -6.61 -4.23
N ASN A 177 0.69 -7.36 -4.06
CA ASN A 177 0.58 -8.80 -3.80
C ASN A 177 0.00 -9.10 -2.41
N HIS A 178 0.27 -8.27 -1.39
CA HIS A 178 -0.35 -8.42 -0.07
C HIS A 178 -1.86 -8.14 -0.14
N ASP A 179 -2.29 -7.19 -0.97
CA ASP A 179 -3.72 -6.93 -1.19
C ASP A 179 -4.40 -8.14 -1.84
N ILE A 180 -3.81 -8.71 -2.90
CA ILE A 180 -4.30 -9.90 -3.58
C ILE A 180 -4.31 -11.13 -2.65
N MET A 181 -3.26 -11.32 -1.86
CA MET A 181 -3.17 -12.42 -0.88
C MET A 181 -4.31 -12.35 0.14
N ASN A 182 -4.53 -11.21 0.75
CA ASN A 182 -5.58 -11.01 1.74
C ASN A 182 -6.97 -11.24 1.14
N LEU A 183 -7.26 -10.66 -0.02
CA LEU A 183 -8.54 -10.85 -0.71
C LEU A 183 -8.77 -12.30 -1.14
N ALA A 184 -7.71 -13.07 -1.43
CA ALA A 184 -7.77 -14.48 -1.81
C ALA A 184 -7.76 -15.45 -0.62
N GLY A 185 -7.66 -14.96 0.62
CA GLY A 185 -7.68 -15.78 1.83
C GLY A 185 -6.32 -16.32 2.28
N ASN A 186 -5.22 -15.75 1.80
CA ASN A 186 -3.88 -16.02 2.28
C ASN A 186 -3.45 -14.93 3.28
N PHE A 187 -3.50 -15.25 4.55
CA PHE A 187 -3.31 -14.33 5.68
C PHE A 187 -1.95 -14.47 6.36
N LYS A 188 -0.94 -14.91 5.63
CA LYS A 188 0.37 -15.28 6.19
C LYS A 188 1.05 -14.15 6.98
N TYR A 189 0.82 -12.89 6.61
CA TYR A 189 1.50 -11.73 7.18
C TYR A 189 0.57 -10.79 7.96
N VAL A 190 -0.69 -11.21 8.15
CA VAL A 190 -1.70 -10.47 8.91
C VAL A 190 -1.35 -10.48 10.39
N ASP A 191 -1.39 -9.32 11.03
CA ASP A 191 -1.19 -9.22 12.48
C ASP A 191 -2.30 -9.92 13.26
N GLN A 192 -1.91 -10.58 14.36
CA GLN A 192 -2.82 -11.34 15.22
C GLN A 192 -3.99 -10.51 15.76
N LYS A 193 -3.81 -9.21 15.94
CA LYS A 193 -4.85 -8.26 16.36
C LYS A 193 -6.13 -8.40 15.55
N TYR A 194 -6.00 -8.53 14.22
CA TYR A 194 -7.17 -8.54 13.34
C TYR A 194 -8.01 -9.81 13.46
N PHE A 195 -7.38 -10.96 13.72
CA PHE A 195 -8.13 -12.20 13.98
C PHE A 195 -8.90 -12.11 15.30
N LEU A 196 -8.25 -11.62 16.36
CA LEU A 196 -8.89 -11.42 17.66
C LEU A 196 -10.05 -10.40 17.59
N ASN A 197 -9.89 -9.34 16.82
CA ASN A 197 -10.93 -8.34 16.65
C ASN A 197 -12.09 -8.87 15.79
N ALA A 198 -11.81 -9.61 14.72
CA ALA A 198 -12.85 -10.26 13.91
C ALA A 198 -13.69 -11.23 14.76
N GLU A 199 -13.06 -12.05 15.60
CA GLU A 199 -13.73 -12.94 16.53
C GLU A 199 -14.66 -12.17 17.51
N LYS A 200 -14.17 -11.07 18.10
CA LYS A 200 -15.00 -10.19 18.95
C LYS A 200 -16.22 -9.63 18.21
N LEU A 201 -16.08 -9.39 16.90
CA LEU A 201 -17.19 -8.93 16.05
C LEU A 201 -18.12 -10.07 15.56
N ASN A 202 -17.84 -11.32 15.94
CA ASN A 202 -18.50 -12.53 15.43
C ASN A 202 -18.36 -12.68 13.92
N LEU A 203 -17.17 -12.38 13.38
CA LEU A 203 -16.79 -12.48 11.98
C LEU A 203 -15.50 -13.31 11.83
N SER A 204 -15.26 -13.85 10.65
CA SER A 204 -13.92 -14.26 10.26
C SER A 204 -13.14 -13.06 9.70
N TYR A 205 -11.82 -13.12 9.73
CA TYR A 205 -11.00 -12.08 9.12
C TYR A 205 -11.33 -11.89 7.62
N ALA A 206 -11.61 -13.00 6.91
CA ALA A 206 -12.02 -12.96 5.50
C ALA A 206 -13.32 -12.17 5.26
N ASP A 207 -14.25 -12.19 6.24
CA ASP A 207 -15.52 -11.46 6.10
C ASP A 207 -15.32 -9.94 6.10
N LEU A 208 -14.26 -9.45 6.77
CA LEU A 208 -13.98 -8.01 6.89
C LEU A 208 -13.75 -7.33 5.54
N TYR A 209 -13.24 -8.06 4.55
CA TYR A 209 -12.89 -7.56 3.21
C TYR A 209 -13.58 -8.32 2.07
N SER A 210 -14.68 -8.99 2.38
CA SER A 210 -15.48 -9.70 1.38
C SER A 210 -16.18 -8.74 0.41
N GLU A 211 -16.73 -9.26 -0.68
CA GLU A 211 -17.53 -8.49 -1.65
C GLU A 211 -18.81 -7.86 -1.05
N LYS A 212 -19.18 -8.27 0.16
CA LYS A 212 -20.31 -7.72 0.90
C LYS A 212 -19.95 -6.49 1.73
N THR A 213 -18.67 -6.13 1.80
CA THR A 213 -18.19 -4.98 2.61
C THR A 213 -17.80 -3.79 1.75
N GLU A 214 -17.86 -2.57 2.31
CA GLU A 214 -17.51 -1.35 1.60
C GLU A 214 -16.04 -1.37 1.14
N LEU A 215 -15.10 -1.64 2.06
CA LEU A 215 -13.67 -1.71 1.72
C LEU A 215 -13.36 -2.88 0.77
N GLY A 216 -14.04 -4.03 0.93
CA GLY A 216 -13.86 -5.16 0.02
C GLY A 216 -14.31 -4.86 -1.41
N ARG A 217 -15.41 -4.11 -1.60
CA ARG A 217 -15.87 -3.62 -2.90
C ARG A 217 -14.93 -2.56 -3.46
N TRP A 218 -14.51 -1.62 -2.61
CA TRP A 218 -13.59 -0.55 -2.97
C TRP A 218 -12.25 -1.09 -3.47
N LEU A 219 -11.65 -2.04 -2.78
CA LEU A 219 -10.41 -2.69 -3.22
C LEU A 219 -10.57 -3.39 -4.58
N ARG A 220 -11.68 -4.12 -4.79
CA ARG A 220 -11.94 -4.81 -6.08
C ARG A 220 -12.22 -3.86 -7.25
N SER A 221 -12.48 -2.59 -6.99
CA SER A 221 -12.60 -1.55 -8.01
C SER A 221 -11.26 -1.00 -8.48
N LYS A 222 -10.16 -1.32 -7.79
CA LYS A 222 -8.82 -0.79 -8.09
C LYS A 222 -8.16 -1.53 -9.25
N ASN A 223 -7.17 -0.89 -9.84
CA ASN A 223 -6.40 -1.42 -10.95
C ASN A 223 -5.15 -2.17 -10.45
N LEU A 224 -4.60 -3.00 -11.29
CA LEU A 224 -3.30 -3.67 -11.07
C LEU A 224 -2.16 -2.93 -11.79
N ILE A 225 -2.50 -2.11 -12.77
CA ILE A 225 -1.56 -1.34 -13.58
C ILE A 225 -2.26 -0.06 -14.08
N GLU A 226 -1.55 1.07 -14.04
CA GLU A 226 -2.07 2.35 -14.52
C GLU A 226 -1.01 3.11 -15.33
N LYS A 227 -1.46 3.80 -16.38
CA LYS A 227 -0.67 4.80 -17.10
C LYS A 227 -1.07 6.19 -16.63
N ILE A 228 -0.12 6.91 -16.04
CA ILE A 228 -0.30 8.27 -15.55
C ILE A 228 0.64 9.18 -16.37
N GLY A 229 0.12 9.75 -17.43
CA GLY A 229 0.93 10.47 -18.41
C GLY A 229 2.00 9.59 -19.04
N ASP A 230 3.27 9.95 -18.87
CA ASP A 230 4.44 9.22 -19.37
C ASP A 230 4.92 8.09 -18.43
N ASN A 231 4.17 7.77 -17.37
CA ASN A 231 4.58 6.82 -16.36
C ASN A 231 3.64 5.61 -16.33
N LEU A 232 4.21 4.41 -16.29
CA LEU A 232 3.52 3.14 -16.08
C LEU A 232 3.71 2.74 -14.62
N CYS A 233 2.63 2.75 -13.84
CA CYS A 233 2.65 2.48 -12.42
C CYS A 233 2.03 1.12 -12.13
N MET A 234 2.71 0.30 -11.34
CA MET A 234 2.23 -1.01 -10.87
C MET A 234 2.97 -1.39 -9.60
N HIS A 235 2.60 -2.53 -9.00
CA HIS A 235 3.27 -2.95 -7.77
C HIS A 235 4.61 -3.66 -8.05
N GLY A 236 4.60 -4.83 -8.70
CA GLY A 236 5.83 -5.62 -8.92
C GLY A 236 6.58 -5.24 -10.19
N GLY A 237 5.95 -5.40 -11.35
CA GLY A 237 6.58 -5.08 -12.63
C GLY A 237 6.02 -5.86 -13.81
N ILE A 238 6.60 -5.67 -14.96
CA ILE A 238 6.29 -6.38 -16.21
C ILE A 238 7.45 -7.29 -16.57
N SER A 239 7.25 -8.58 -16.43
CA SER A 239 8.21 -9.61 -16.86
C SER A 239 8.18 -9.82 -18.38
N PRO A 240 9.18 -10.51 -18.96
CA PRO A 240 9.13 -10.94 -20.37
C PRO A 240 7.87 -11.74 -20.70
N ASP A 241 7.39 -12.57 -19.78
CA ASP A 241 6.18 -13.37 -19.95
C ASP A 241 4.92 -12.51 -20.04
N VAL A 242 4.81 -11.49 -19.21
CA VAL A 242 3.71 -10.53 -19.27
C VAL A 242 3.80 -9.64 -20.51
N ASN A 243 4.99 -9.16 -20.88
CA ASN A 243 5.22 -8.43 -22.14
C ASN A 243 4.75 -9.24 -23.36
N SER A 244 5.02 -10.57 -23.36
CA SER A 244 4.65 -11.46 -24.47
C SER A 244 3.15 -11.57 -24.74
N LEU A 245 2.30 -11.11 -23.77
CA LEU A 245 0.85 -11.10 -23.94
C LEU A 245 0.40 -10.01 -24.95
N GLY A 246 1.17 -8.94 -25.13
CA GLY A 246 0.85 -7.86 -26.07
C GLY A 246 -0.46 -7.13 -25.76
N LEU A 247 -0.92 -7.17 -24.51
CA LEU A 247 -2.20 -6.59 -24.10
C LEU A 247 -2.07 -5.11 -23.73
N THR A 248 -3.16 -4.36 -23.92
CA THR A 248 -3.24 -2.97 -23.45
C THR A 248 -3.44 -2.92 -21.93
N ILE A 249 -3.22 -1.75 -21.33
CA ILE A 249 -3.41 -1.51 -19.89
C ILE A 249 -4.86 -1.78 -19.48
N GLU A 250 -5.81 -1.28 -20.27
CA GLU A 250 -7.23 -1.48 -20.04
C GLU A 250 -7.59 -2.96 -20.08
N LYS A 251 -7.05 -3.70 -21.08
CA LYS A 251 -7.33 -5.12 -21.24
C LYS A 251 -6.75 -5.95 -20.11
N LEU A 252 -5.53 -5.65 -19.66
CA LEU A 252 -4.92 -6.29 -18.48
C LEU A 252 -5.80 -6.13 -17.23
N ASN A 253 -6.27 -4.91 -16.96
CA ASN A 253 -7.16 -4.65 -15.83
C ASN A 253 -8.53 -5.32 -15.98
N GLU A 254 -9.13 -5.27 -17.18
CA GLU A 254 -10.42 -5.89 -17.47
C GLU A 254 -10.44 -7.39 -17.18
N ILE A 255 -9.47 -8.12 -17.77
CA ILE A 255 -9.42 -9.59 -17.67
C ILE A 255 -8.96 -10.08 -16.29
N ALA A 256 -8.13 -9.30 -15.59
CA ALA A 256 -7.66 -9.67 -14.26
C ALA A 256 -8.70 -9.41 -13.15
N ARG A 257 -9.54 -8.40 -13.30
CA ARG A 257 -10.48 -7.95 -12.26
C ARG A 257 -11.38 -9.05 -11.70
N PRO A 258 -11.98 -9.95 -12.49
CA PRO A 258 -12.80 -11.05 -11.95
C PRO A 258 -12.04 -12.02 -11.04
N TYR A 259 -10.72 -12.02 -11.13
CA TYR A 259 -9.86 -12.93 -10.37
C TYR A 259 -9.25 -12.27 -9.11
N ILE A 260 -9.54 -11.00 -8.85
CA ILE A 260 -9.12 -10.33 -7.60
C ILE A 260 -9.85 -10.99 -6.43
N GLY A 261 -9.11 -11.65 -5.56
CA GLY A 261 -9.65 -12.40 -4.43
C GLY A 261 -10.07 -13.84 -4.76
N TRP A 262 -9.72 -14.34 -5.95
CA TRP A 262 -9.99 -15.72 -6.33
C TRP A 262 -9.10 -16.69 -5.56
N LYS A 263 -9.73 -17.57 -4.76
CA LYS A 263 -9.02 -18.57 -3.94
C LYS A 263 -8.42 -19.67 -4.81
N ASN A 264 -7.20 -20.08 -4.48
CA ASN A 264 -6.50 -21.18 -5.17
C ASN A 264 -6.40 -21.02 -6.71
N LEU A 265 -6.27 -19.79 -7.20
CA LEU A 265 -6.26 -19.43 -8.61
C LEU A 265 -5.39 -20.38 -9.45
N LYS A 266 -4.17 -20.65 -9.02
CA LYS A 266 -3.22 -21.56 -9.71
C LYS A 266 -3.79 -22.96 -9.98
N ASN A 267 -4.66 -23.46 -9.11
CA ASN A 267 -5.20 -24.82 -9.19
C ASN A 267 -6.59 -24.89 -9.84
N THR A 268 -7.26 -23.75 -10.03
CA THR A 268 -8.65 -23.69 -10.45
C THR A 268 -8.87 -22.96 -11.77
N VAL A 269 -7.86 -22.20 -12.23
CA VAL A 269 -7.89 -21.44 -13.49
C VAL A 269 -6.98 -22.10 -14.50
N THR A 270 -7.48 -22.29 -15.73
CA THR A 270 -6.73 -22.89 -16.85
C THR A 270 -6.34 -21.87 -17.91
N ASP A 271 -6.86 -20.65 -17.85
CA ASP A 271 -6.48 -19.57 -18.77
C ASP A 271 -5.03 -19.17 -18.57
N ALA A 272 -4.19 -19.43 -19.57
CA ALA A 272 -2.77 -19.16 -19.53
C ALA A 272 -2.43 -17.69 -19.37
N THR A 273 -3.27 -16.78 -19.86
CA THR A 273 -3.08 -15.34 -19.72
C THR A 273 -3.25 -14.92 -18.25
N ILE A 274 -4.32 -15.40 -17.61
CA ILE A 274 -4.57 -15.15 -16.19
C ILE A 274 -3.47 -15.76 -15.33
N LEU A 275 -3.03 -16.97 -15.62
CA LEU A 275 -1.94 -17.63 -14.90
C LEU A 275 -0.61 -16.86 -15.02
N LYS A 276 -0.33 -16.20 -16.16
CA LYS A 276 0.84 -15.32 -16.31
C LYS A 276 0.71 -14.04 -15.49
N ILE A 277 -0.46 -13.38 -15.54
CA ILE A 277 -0.71 -12.12 -14.78
C ILE A 277 -0.58 -12.35 -13.27
N PHE A 278 -1.10 -13.45 -12.76
CA PHE A 278 -1.08 -13.79 -11.33
C PHE A 278 0.04 -14.77 -10.93
N ASN A 279 1.04 -14.97 -11.78
CA ASN A 279 2.19 -15.82 -11.44
C ASN A 279 2.89 -15.27 -10.19
N SER A 280 3.22 -16.16 -9.25
CA SER A 280 3.82 -15.77 -7.96
C SER A 280 5.32 -15.41 -8.03
N THR A 281 5.91 -15.36 -9.23
CA THR A 281 7.30 -14.96 -9.46
C THR A 281 7.36 -13.87 -10.54
N ASP A 282 6.72 -14.12 -11.68
CA ASP A 282 6.84 -13.31 -12.90
C ASP A 282 5.57 -12.50 -13.22
N GLY A 283 4.51 -12.65 -12.43
CA GLY A 283 3.28 -11.89 -12.59
C GLY A 283 3.41 -10.45 -12.11
N ILE A 284 2.49 -9.60 -12.54
CA ILE A 284 2.51 -8.14 -12.34
C ILE A 284 2.67 -7.75 -10.86
N PHE A 285 2.12 -8.54 -9.95
CA PHE A 285 2.16 -8.27 -8.50
C PHE A 285 3.46 -8.70 -7.83
N TRP A 286 4.21 -9.66 -8.40
CA TRP A 286 5.36 -10.31 -7.74
C TRP A 286 6.68 -10.12 -8.43
N TYR A 287 6.71 -9.60 -9.66
CA TYR A 287 7.93 -9.50 -10.44
C TYR A 287 8.98 -8.62 -9.77
N ARG A 288 10.19 -9.16 -9.60
CA ARG A 288 11.34 -8.48 -8.95
C ARG A 288 12.55 -8.33 -9.87
N GLY A 289 12.43 -8.70 -11.15
CA GLY A 289 13.54 -8.75 -12.09
C GLY A 289 14.21 -7.42 -12.39
N TYR A 290 13.62 -6.28 -12.00
CA TYR A 290 14.30 -4.99 -12.13
C TYR A 290 15.40 -4.78 -11.07
N PHE A 291 15.37 -5.48 -9.94
CA PHE A 291 16.23 -5.20 -8.80
C PHE A 291 16.93 -6.42 -8.21
N LYS A 292 16.41 -7.63 -8.43
CA LYS A 292 17.00 -8.89 -7.92
C LYS A 292 17.71 -9.64 -9.02
N GLU A 293 18.91 -10.14 -8.68
CA GLU A 293 19.70 -10.97 -9.58
C GLU A 293 19.01 -12.33 -9.89
N PRO A 294 19.09 -12.79 -11.14
CA PRO A 294 19.64 -12.06 -12.28
C PRO A 294 18.71 -10.91 -12.71
N VAL A 295 19.23 -9.67 -12.73
CA VAL A 295 18.43 -8.52 -13.17
C VAL A 295 18.12 -8.64 -14.67
N VAL A 296 16.94 -8.15 -15.05
CA VAL A 296 16.48 -8.18 -16.44
C VAL A 296 17.36 -7.28 -17.33
N ASP A 297 17.59 -7.70 -18.57
CA ASP A 297 18.30 -6.89 -19.57
C ASP A 297 17.52 -5.58 -19.85
N GLU A 298 18.23 -4.47 -20.04
CA GLU A 298 17.63 -3.15 -20.33
C GLU A 298 16.73 -3.20 -21.59
N LYS A 299 17.02 -4.09 -22.55
CA LYS A 299 16.14 -4.29 -23.72
C LYS A 299 14.72 -4.71 -23.35
N VAL A 300 14.53 -5.48 -22.28
CA VAL A 300 13.19 -5.86 -21.81
C VAL A 300 12.47 -4.67 -21.22
N VAL A 301 13.18 -3.79 -20.50
CA VAL A 301 12.65 -2.52 -20.04
C VAL A 301 12.19 -1.67 -21.22
N ASP A 302 13.03 -1.55 -22.27
CA ASP A 302 12.72 -0.81 -23.50
C ASP A 302 11.51 -1.37 -24.24
N GLN A 303 11.38 -2.70 -24.30
CA GLN A 303 10.20 -3.37 -24.85
C GLN A 303 8.94 -3.00 -24.08
N THR A 304 8.98 -3.00 -22.74
CA THR A 304 7.86 -2.59 -21.89
C THR A 304 7.48 -1.13 -22.15
N LEU A 305 8.47 -0.23 -22.18
CA LEU A 305 8.24 1.21 -22.44
C LEU A 305 7.59 1.43 -23.81
N SER A 306 8.05 0.71 -24.83
CA SER A 306 7.50 0.77 -26.18
C SER A 306 6.08 0.23 -26.26
N LEU A 307 5.82 -0.96 -25.66
CA LEU A 307 4.51 -1.60 -25.66
C LEU A 307 3.42 -0.68 -25.06
N PHE A 308 3.72 -0.06 -23.93
CA PHE A 308 2.76 0.79 -23.21
C PHE A 308 2.85 2.28 -23.58
N GLN A 309 3.77 2.63 -24.49
CA GLN A 309 4.00 4.02 -24.94
C GLN A 309 4.21 4.98 -23.75
N VAL A 310 5.19 4.65 -22.90
CA VAL A 310 5.56 5.42 -21.71
C VAL A 310 7.07 5.67 -21.70
N LYS A 311 7.51 6.63 -20.87
CA LYS A 311 8.92 6.95 -20.69
C LYS A 311 9.51 6.31 -19.45
N ARG A 312 8.66 5.84 -18.53
CA ARG A 312 9.10 5.37 -17.21
C ARG A 312 8.17 4.31 -16.65
N ILE A 313 8.75 3.38 -15.92
CA ILE A 313 8.07 2.40 -15.08
C ILE A 313 8.28 2.82 -13.64
N ILE A 314 7.23 2.81 -12.82
CA ILE A 314 7.28 3.10 -11.38
C ILE A 314 6.74 1.88 -10.63
N VAL A 315 7.53 1.35 -9.69
CA VAL A 315 7.23 0.09 -8.99
C VAL A 315 7.57 0.14 -7.51
N GLY A 316 6.79 -0.61 -6.73
CA GLY A 316 7.02 -0.96 -5.33
C GLY A 316 7.62 -2.35 -5.15
N HIS A 317 7.08 -3.13 -4.19
CA HIS A 317 7.30 -4.57 -3.99
C HIS A 317 8.73 -4.99 -3.62
N THR A 318 9.72 -4.41 -4.21
CA THR A 318 11.12 -4.76 -3.97
C THR A 318 11.80 -3.61 -3.26
N ILE A 319 12.11 -3.81 -1.99
CA ILE A 319 12.82 -2.83 -1.19
C ILE A 319 14.11 -2.46 -1.91
N VAL A 320 14.18 -1.21 -2.36
CA VAL A 320 15.42 -0.61 -2.86
C VAL A 320 16.32 -0.27 -1.68
N LYS A 321 17.62 -0.39 -1.81
CA LYS A 321 18.57 -0.43 -0.69
C LYS A 321 18.24 0.56 0.44
N THR A 322 18.69 1.80 0.35
CA THR A 322 18.49 2.82 1.41
C THR A 322 17.55 3.94 1.00
N ASN A 323 17.38 4.15 -0.29
CA ASN A 323 16.63 5.28 -0.82
C ASN A 323 15.88 4.88 -2.08
N ILE A 324 14.69 5.45 -2.26
CA ILE A 324 14.03 5.44 -3.56
C ILE A 324 14.97 6.02 -4.63
N GLY A 325 14.85 5.57 -5.86
CA GLY A 325 15.75 6.04 -6.90
C GLY A 325 15.50 5.45 -8.29
N PHE A 326 16.24 6.01 -9.24
CA PHE A 326 16.20 5.60 -10.63
C PHE A 326 17.20 4.50 -10.95
N TYR A 327 16.78 3.60 -11.83
CA TYR A 327 17.54 2.50 -12.41
C TYR A 327 17.37 2.52 -13.93
N TYR A 328 18.18 1.73 -14.66
CA TYR A 328 18.10 1.61 -16.13
C TYR A 328 18.08 2.98 -16.83
N ASN A 329 19.09 3.80 -16.61
CA ASN A 329 19.20 5.13 -17.21
C ASN A 329 17.91 6.00 -17.01
N LYS A 330 17.35 6.00 -15.81
CA LYS A 330 16.13 6.71 -15.40
C LYS A 330 14.82 6.15 -16.01
N LYS A 331 14.83 4.94 -16.54
CA LYS A 331 13.64 4.27 -17.11
C LYS A 331 12.79 3.58 -16.05
N VAL A 332 13.38 3.15 -14.93
CA VAL A 332 12.67 2.50 -13.80
C VAL A 332 12.89 3.33 -12.54
N LEU A 333 11.80 3.65 -11.83
CA LEU A 333 11.80 4.29 -10.52
C LEU A 333 11.29 3.29 -9.49
N GLY A 334 12.16 2.87 -8.56
CA GLY A 334 11.81 2.05 -7.42
C GLY A 334 11.37 2.94 -6.25
N VAL A 335 10.17 2.72 -5.71
CA VAL A 335 9.57 3.53 -4.64
C VAL A 335 9.28 2.74 -3.36
N ASP A 336 9.61 1.45 -3.32
CA ASP A 336 9.51 0.66 -2.10
C ASP A 336 10.73 0.90 -1.22
N VAL A 337 10.47 1.35 -0.01
CA VAL A 337 11.44 1.44 1.08
C VAL A 337 10.84 0.75 2.30
N ASN A 338 11.65 0.51 3.33
CA ASN A 338 11.19 -0.19 4.51
C ASN A 338 10.34 0.72 5.42
N GLN A 339 9.12 1.11 4.97
CA GLN A 339 8.20 1.96 5.73
C GLN A 339 7.98 1.42 7.15
N HIS A 340 7.83 0.10 7.25
CA HIS A 340 7.65 -0.60 8.53
C HIS A 340 8.84 -0.44 9.50
N LYS A 341 10.05 -0.14 9.01
CA LYS A 341 11.24 0.10 9.83
C LYS A 341 11.61 1.59 9.98
N GLY A 342 10.76 2.49 9.50
CA GLY A 342 10.96 3.92 9.65
C GLY A 342 11.64 4.62 8.47
N ASP A 343 11.84 3.93 7.35
CA ASP A 343 12.38 4.54 6.12
C ASP A 343 11.26 5.24 5.34
N HIS A 344 10.71 6.33 5.90
CA HIS A 344 9.56 7.01 5.31
C HIS A 344 9.97 7.92 4.15
N GLN A 345 9.81 7.43 2.93
CA GLN A 345 10.17 8.15 1.70
C GLN A 345 9.07 8.05 0.65
N ALA A 346 8.99 9.07 -0.21
CA ALA A 346 8.14 9.11 -1.39
C ALA A 346 8.86 9.80 -2.55
N ALA A 347 8.44 9.53 -3.79
CA ALA A 347 8.89 10.23 -4.99
C ALA A 347 7.94 11.38 -5.31
N LEU A 348 8.45 12.60 -5.40
CA LEU A 348 7.69 13.79 -5.82
C LEU A 348 8.07 14.17 -7.24
N TYR A 349 7.09 14.19 -8.13
CA TYR A 349 7.19 14.84 -9.44
C TYR A 349 6.60 16.23 -9.39
N GLU A 350 7.37 17.24 -9.74
CA GLU A 350 6.95 18.63 -9.80
C GLU A 350 7.88 19.42 -10.73
N ASN A 351 7.33 20.35 -11.51
CA ASN A 351 8.10 21.18 -12.44
C ASN A 351 9.00 20.37 -13.40
N ASN A 352 8.49 19.26 -13.92
CA ASN A 352 9.20 18.32 -14.80
C ASN A 352 10.46 17.67 -14.19
N LYS A 353 10.56 17.65 -12.86
CA LYS A 353 11.66 17.04 -12.11
C LYS A 353 11.13 16.05 -11.10
N TRP A 354 11.97 15.09 -10.77
CA TRP A 354 11.70 14.11 -9.72
C TRP A 354 12.57 14.40 -8.50
N TYR A 355 11.96 14.26 -7.34
CA TYR A 355 12.64 14.45 -6.06
C TYR A 355 12.33 13.27 -5.14
N LYS A 356 13.29 12.87 -4.33
CA LYS A 356 13.04 12.12 -3.12
C LYS A 356 12.56 13.10 -2.04
N VAL A 357 11.50 12.74 -1.34
CA VAL A 357 10.96 13.49 -0.19
C VAL A 357 10.71 12.53 0.98
N GLY A 358 10.69 13.08 2.18
CA GLY A 358 10.41 12.34 3.41
C GLY A 358 9.42 13.10 4.31
N ILE A 359 9.40 12.73 5.58
CA ILE A 359 8.54 13.33 6.61
C ILE A 359 8.98 14.74 7.05
N THR A 360 10.15 15.22 6.63
CA THR A 360 10.58 16.60 6.83
C THR A 360 10.07 17.55 5.73
N GLY A 361 9.63 17.00 4.60
CA GLY A 361 9.23 17.77 3.42
C GLY A 361 10.40 18.31 2.58
N ASP A 362 11.64 17.99 2.93
CA ASP A 362 12.83 18.36 2.16
C ASP A 362 12.85 17.62 0.82
N LYS A 363 13.27 18.34 -0.24
CA LYS A 363 13.34 17.80 -1.60
C LYS A 363 14.78 17.54 -2.01
N ILE A 364 15.10 16.29 -2.32
CA ILE A 364 16.39 15.88 -2.87
C ILE A 364 16.20 15.48 -4.33
N LEU A 365 16.86 16.13 -5.26
CA LEU A 365 16.72 15.85 -6.69
C LEU A 365 17.19 14.42 -7.01
N LEU A 366 16.40 13.67 -7.79
CA LEU A 366 16.68 12.31 -8.26
C LEU A 366 17.35 12.31 -9.66
#